data_89714c2c318a2b5eddd5ef33d6fc2c91
#
_entry.id   89714c2c318a2b5eddd5ef33d6fc2c91
#
_cell.length_a   1.000
_cell.length_b   1.000
_cell.length_c   1.000
_cell.angle_alpha   90.00
_cell.angle_beta   90.00
_cell.angle_gamma   90.00
#
_symmetry.space_group_name_H-M   'P 1'
#
loop_
_entity.id
_entity.type
_entity.pdbx_description
1 polymer ?
#
loop_
_entity_poly.entity_id
_entity_poly.type
_entity_poly.pdbx_seq_one_letter_code
_entity_poly.pdbx_strand_id
1 'polypeptide(L)'
;MTLLVGLGNPTLRYAHTRHNAGFDILDSLVSELDLSFTFSPKHNAYLCIYKDFILLKPQTYMNLSGESVLSAKNFYKPKELLIVHDDLDLSLGVVRFKNGGGNGGHNGLKSIDSLCSNSYYRLRVGISKGMGVVEHVLSKFHKNEEPLKNAVFEHAKNALKFFIESHDFNAMQNRFTLKKPLKIES
;
A
#
# COMPACT_ATOMS: atom_id res chain seq x y z
N MET A 1 13.84 8.08 10.31
CA MET A 1 12.45 7.57 10.24
C MET A 1 12.07 7.34 8.78
N THR A 2 11.29 6.34 8.51
CA THR A 2 10.72 6.01 7.19
C THR A 2 9.20 6.19 7.27
N LEU A 3 8.58 6.85 6.29
CA LEU A 3 7.13 6.96 6.15
C LEU A 3 6.63 5.83 5.24
N LEU A 4 5.80 4.95 5.78
CA LEU A 4 5.21 3.81 5.11
C LEU A 4 3.70 4.05 4.97
N VAL A 5 3.23 4.21 3.74
CA VAL A 5 1.85 4.61 3.44
C VAL A 5 1.12 3.49 2.73
N GLY A 6 -0.02 3.06 3.27
CA GLY A 6 -0.97 2.22 2.56
C GLY A 6 -2.06 3.08 1.93
N LEU A 7 -2.34 2.90 0.65
CA LEU A 7 -3.40 3.63 -0.05
C LEU A 7 -4.74 2.90 0.03
N GLY A 8 -5.80 3.69 0.12
CA GLY A 8 -7.19 3.23 0.15
C GLY A 8 -8.15 4.41 0.30
N ASN A 9 -9.44 4.11 0.19
CA ASN A 9 -10.53 5.05 0.47
C ASN A 9 -11.08 4.82 1.87
N PRO A 10 -11.41 5.87 2.64
CA PRO A 10 -12.03 5.73 3.94
C PRO A 10 -13.48 5.24 3.81
N THR A 11 -14.08 4.92 4.95
CA THR A 11 -15.45 4.43 5.15
C THR A 11 -15.66 2.95 4.83
N LEU A 12 -16.66 2.36 5.48
CA LEU A 12 -17.03 0.95 5.31
C LEU A 12 -17.48 0.61 3.87
N ARG A 13 -17.97 1.60 3.13
CA ARG A 13 -18.36 1.43 1.71
C ARG A 13 -17.22 0.89 0.86
N TYR A 14 -15.98 1.31 1.14
CA TYR A 14 -14.79 0.95 0.35
C TYR A 14 -13.94 -0.14 1.01
N ALA A 15 -14.35 -0.61 2.19
CA ALA A 15 -13.62 -1.64 2.92
C ALA A 15 -13.43 -2.90 2.07
N HIS A 16 -12.19 -3.40 2.03
CA HIS A 16 -11.80 -4.62 1.31
C HIS A 16 -12.06 -4.59 -0.21
N THR A 17 -12.20 -3.39 -0.79
CA THR A 17 -12.13 -3.25 -2.25
C THR A 17 -10.69 -3.43 -2.75
N ARG A 18 -10.53 -3.73 -4.04
CA ARG A 18 -9.19 -3.90 -4.66
C ARG A 18 -8.32 -2.65 -4.46
N HIS A 19 -8.93 -1.46 -4.53
CA HIS A 19 -8.25 -0.17 -4.33
C HIS A 19 -7.78 0.03 -2.88
N ASN A 20 -8.34 -0.71 -1.93
CA ASN A 20 -7.96 -0.67 -0.51
C ASN A 20 -6.88 -1.72 -0.14
N ALA A 21 -6.25 -2.36 -1.11
CA ALA A 21 -5.19 -3.35 -0.83
C ALA A 21 -4.09 -2.80 0.09
N GLY A 22 -3.69 -1.54 -0.10
CA GLY A 22 -2.71 -0.89 0.76
C GLY A 22 -3.18 -0.75 2.22
N PHE A 23 -4.46 -0.40 2.44
CA PHE A 23 -5.05 -0.33 3.78
C PHE A 23 -5.08 -1.72 4.43
N ASP A 24 -5.60 -2.72 3.73
CA ASP A 24 -5.77 -4.07 4.27
C ASP A 24 -4.43 -4.71 4.66
N ILE A 25 -3.38 -4.49 3.86
CA ILE A 25 -2.04 -5.00 4.16
C ILE A 25 -1.46 -4.32 5.41
N LEU A 26 -1.60 -2.99 5.54
CA LEU A 26 -1.13 -2.28 6.73
C LEU A 26 -1.94 -2.63 7.98
N ASP A 27 -3.25 -2.82 7.85
CA ASP A 27 -4.09 -3.26 8.97
C ASP A 27 -3.66 -4.64 9.48
N SER A 28 -3.40 -5.57 8.56
CA SER A 28 -2.88 -6.90 8.90
C SER A 28 -1.50 -6.84 9.57
N LEU A 29 -0.62 -5.95 9.07
CA LEU A 29 0.71 -5.75 9.64
C LEU A 29 0.64 -5.22 11.07
N VAL A 30 -0.13 -4.16 11.30
CA VAL A 30 -0.27 -3.51 12.60
C VAL A 30 -0.92 -4.45 13.61
N SER A 31 -1.94 -5.21 13.19
CA SER A 31 -2.59 -6.23 14.01
C SER A 31 -1.63 -7.35 14.42
N GLU A 32 -0.78 -7.85 13.51
CA GLU A 32 0.20 -8.91 13.82
C GLU A 32 1.29 -8.42 14.79
N LEU A 33 1.60 -7.13 14.77
CA LEU A 33 2.56 -6.51 15.68
C LEU A 33 1.95 -6.18 17.06
N ASP A 34 0.68 -6.52 17.29
CA ASP A 34 -0.09 -6.18 18.49
C ASP A 34 -0.15 -4.66 18.75
N LEU A 35 -0.27 -3.91 17.64
CA LEU A 35 -0.37 -2.46 17.65
C LEU A 35 -1.74 -2.01 17.12
N SER A 36 -2.01 -0.70 17.20
CA SER A 36 -3.24 -0.10 16.66
C SER A 36 -2.97 1.23 15.99
N PHE A 37 -3.82 1.56 15.01
CA PHE A 37 -3.85 2.86 14.39
C PHE A 37 -4.62 3.87 15.25
N THR A 38 -4.11 5.10 15.33
CA THR A 38 -4.78 6.25 15.98
C THR A 38 -5.06 7.32 14.93
N PHE A 39 -6.26 7.88 14.93
CA PHE A 39 -6.62 8.97 14.02
C PHE A 39 -5.90 10.26 14.37
N SER A 40 -5.26 10.86 13.39
CA SER A 40 -4.62 12.17 13.49
C SER A 40 -5.37 13.21 12.65
N PRO A 41 -6.12 14.11 13.27
CA PRO A 41 -6.80 15.21 12.54
C PRO A 41 -5.81 16.09 11.77
N LYS A 42 -4.62 16.30 12.34
CA LYS A 42 -3.56 17.11 11.72
C LYS A 42 -3.16 16.62 10.35
N HIS A 43 -3.11 15.31 10.16
CA HIS A 43 -2.68 14.68 8.89
C HIS A 43 -3.86 14.13 8.10
N ASN A 44 -5.09 14.23 8.63
CA ASN A 44 -6.26 13.56 8.10
C ASN A 44 -5.95 12.10 7.72
N ALA A 45 -5.39 11.35 8.66
CA ALA A 45 -4.91 9.98 8.47
C ALA A 45 -4.96 9.17 9.76
N TYR A 46 -5.04 7.87 9.64
CA TYR A 46 -4.69 6.96 10.72
C TYR A 46 -3.17 6.74 10.75
N LEU A 47 -2.58 6.83 11.94
CA LEU A 47 -1.14 6.68 12.16
C LEU A 47 -0.86 5.58 13.18
N CYS A 48 0.23 4.85 12.95
CA CYS A 48 0.86 3.97 13.91
C CYS A 48 2.38 4.19 13.84
N ILE A 49 3.01 4.49 14.98
CA ILE A 49 4.47 4.66 15.06
C ILE A 49 5.05 3.38 15.66
N TYR A 50 5.97 2.76 14.94
CA TYR A 50 6.65 1.56 15.39
C TYR A 50 8.14 1.63 15.03
N LYS A 51 9.02 1.54 16.04
CA LYS A 51 10.46 1.77 15.90
C LYS A 51 10.71 3.15 15.25
N ASP A 52 11.43 3.19 14.15
CA ASP A 52 11.66 4.40 13.36
C ASP A 52 10.79 4.47 12.08
N PHE A 53 9.67 3.76 12.08
CA PHE A 53 8.66 3.79 11.02
C PHE A 53 7.40 4.52 11.47
N ILE A 54 6.82 5.28 10.54
CA ILE A 54 5.50 5.88 10.65
C ILE A 54 4.63 5.21 9.60
N LEU A 55 3.68 4.38 10.05
CA LEU A 55 2.69 3.76 9.19
C LEU A 55 1.50 4.71 9.08
N LEU A 56 1.05 4.98 7.87
CA LEU A 56 0.02 5.97 7.60
C LEU A 56 -1.02 5.43 6.62
N LYS A 57 -2.31 5.60 6.97
CA LYS A 57 -3.45 5.37 6.08
C LYS A 57 -4.20 6.69 5.88
N PRO A 58 -4.10 7.34 4.69
CA PRO A 58 -4.82 8.58 4.39
C PRO A 58 -6.33 8.42 4.55
N GLN A 59 -7.01 9.43 5.08
CA GLN A 59 -8.46 9.47 5.21
C GLN A 59 -9.07 10.55 4.30
N THR A 60 -8.32 10.98 3.29
CA THR A 60 -8.63 12.05 2.35
C THR A 60 -9.39 11.59 1.11
N TYR A 61 -9.75 10.32 1.00
CA TYR A 61 -10.06 9.63 -0.26
C TYR A 61 -8.84 9.51 -1.19
N MET A 62 -8.90 8.56 -2.13
CA MET A 62 -7.76 8.15 -2.95
C MET A 62 -7.14 9.29 -3.75
N ASN A 63 -7.97 10.09 -4.42
CA ASN A 63 -7.51 11.19 -5.29
C ASN A 63 -6.86 12.37 -4.54
N LEU A 64 -6.96 12.41 -3.21
CA LEU A 64 -6.36 13.42 -2.34
C LEU A 64 -5.31 12.84 -1.38
N SER A 65 -4.86 11.60 -1.60
CA SER A 65 -3.90 10.92 -0.71
C SER A 65 -2.62 11.72 -0.48
N GLY A 66 -2.18 12.47 -1.48
CA GLY A 66 -0.99 13.31 -1.38
C GLY A 66 -1.06 14.40 -0.31
N GLU A 67 -2.26 14.87 0.07
CA GLU A 67 -2.43 15.88 1.13
C GLU A 67 -2.00 15.32 2.49
N SER A 68 -2.48 14.13 2.85
CA SER A 68 -2.06 13.45 4.09
C SER A 68 -0.58 13.12 4.07
N VAL A 69 -0.07 12.63 2.95
CA VAL A 69 1.36 12.26 2.80
C VAL A 69 2.24 13.50 2.94
N LEU A 70 1.90 14.61 2.27
CA LEU A 70 2.64 15.88 2.36
C LEU A 70 2.63 16.43 3.80
N SER A 71 1.47 16.42 4.45
CA SER A 71 1.33 16.87 5.84
C SER A 71 2.24 16.07 6.77
N ALA A 72 2.23 14.74 6.67
CA ALA A 72 3.09 13.87 7.46
C ALA A 72 4.58 14.04 7.11
N LYS A 73 4.91 14.13 5.82
CA LYS A 73 6.28 14.36 5.33
C LYS A 73 6.88 15.66 5.88
N ASN A 74 6.11 16.74 5.88
CA ASN A 74 6.56 18.05 6.38
C ASN A 74 6.77 18.03 7.91
N PHE A 75 5.95 17.27 8.64
CA PHE A 75 6.03 17.21 10.09
C PHE A 75 7.14 16.27 10.58
N TYR A 76 7.18 15.04 10.08
CA TYR A 76 8.11 14.01 10.54
C TYR A 76 9.46 14.05 9.83
N LYS A 77 9.54 14.70 8.67
CA LYS A 77 10.76 14.79 7.83
C LYS A 77 11.43 13.43 7.61
N PRO A 78 10.68 12.42 7.12
CA PRO A 78 11.22 11.09 6.92
C PRO A 78 12.33 11.11 5.87
N LYS A 79 13.32 10.25 6.04
CA LYS A 79 14.41 10.07 5.06
C LYS A 79 13.92 9.33 3.82
N GLU A 80 12.94 8.44 4.00
CA GLU A 80 12.41 7.59 2.95
C GLU A 80 10.87 7.56 3.01
N LEU A 81 10.27 7.39 1.84
CA LEU A 81 8.83 7.20 1.66
C LEU A 81 8.61 5.91 0.87
N LEU A 82 7.81 5.00 1.41
CA LEU A 82 7.36 3.79 0.73
C LEU A 82 5.83 3.78 0.68
N ILE A 83 5.29 3.60 -0.54
CA ILE A 83 3.86 3.53 -0.81
C ILE A 83 3.48 2.09 -1.14
N VAL A 84 2.46 1.57 -0.45
CA VAL A 84 1.83 0.26 -0.71
C VAL A 84 0.51 0.52 -1.42
N HIS A 85 0.35 -0.05 -2.63
CA HIS A 85 -0.83 0.22 -3.44
C HIS A 85 -1.19 -0.95 -4.36
N ASP A 86 -2.45 -0.98 -4.81
CA ASP A 86 -2.93 -1.87 -5.85
C ASP A 86 -2.39 -1.48 -7.22
N ASP A 87 -2.20 -2.47 -8.09
CA ASP A 87 -1.74 -2.24 -9.46
C ASP A 87 -2.52 -3.13 -10.44
N LEU A 88 -3.33 -2.49 -11.30
CA LEU A 88 -4.15 -3.20 -12.28
C LEU A 88 -3.37 -3.75 -13.48
N ASP A 89 -2.12 -3.30 -13.68
CA ASP A 89 -1.23 -3.82 -14.73
C ASP A 89 -0.48 -5.08 -14.29
N LEU A 90 -0.63 -5.49 -13.04
CA LEU A 90 -0.10 -6.73 -12.50
C LEU A 90 -1.23 -7.74 -12.23
N SER A 91 -1.01 -8.99 -12.60
CA SER A 91 -1.96 -10.07 -12.30
C SER A 91 -2.11 -10.24 -10.77
N LEU A 92 -3.30 -10.63 -10.32
CA LEU A 92 -3.51 -11.03 -8.93
C LEU A 92 -2.53 -12.16 -8.55
N GLY A 93 -1.96 -12.07 -7.37
CA GLY A 93 -0.92 -12.99 -6.91
C GLY A 93 0.50 -12.54 -7.21
N VAL A 94 0.69 -11.40 -7.88
CA VAL A 94 1.99 -10.80 -8.20
C VAL A 94 2.30 -9.65 -7.26
N VAL A 95 3.55 -9.58 -6.78
CA VAL A 95 4.10 -8.44 -6.03
C VAL A 95 5.34 -7.93 -6.73
N ARG A 96 5.40 -6.65 -7.00
CA ARG A 96 6.54 -5.98 -7.60
C ARG A 96 6.93 -4.76 -6.78
N PHE A 97 8.17 -4.37 -6.92
CA PHE A 97 8.71 -3.17 -6.26
C PHE A 97 9.21 -2.20 -7.32
N LYS A 98 9.24 -0.92 -6.97
CA LYS A 98 9.74 0.13 -7.86
C LYS A 98 10.29 1.29 -7.04
N ASN A 99 11.34 1.93 -7.55
CA ASN A 99 11.84 3.20 -7.06
C ASN A 99 11.53 4.28 -8.08
N GLY A 100 10.73 5.27 -7.71
CA GLY A 100 10.33 6.37 -8.59
C GLY A 100 9.44 5.95 -9.77
N GLY A 101 9.41 6.80 -10.80
CA GLY A 101 8.72 6.56 -12.08
C GLY A 101 7.25 6.97 -12.12
N GLY A 102 6.59 6.76 -13.26
CA GLY A 102 5.22 7.20 -13.52
C GLY A 102 4.17 6.48 -12.66
N ASN A 103 3.00 7.11 -12.49
CA ASN A 103 1.91 6.64 -11.62
C ASN A 103 0.99 5.57 -12.24
N GLY A 104 1.15 5.27 -13.53
CA GLY A 104 0.33 4.25 -14.21
C GLY A 104 -1.17 4.55 -14.25
N GLY A 105 -1.57 5.81 -14.04
CA GLY A 105 -2.97 6.22 -13.97
C GLY A 105 -3.62 6.05 -12.60
N HIS A 106 -2.91 5.54 -11.60
CA HIS A 106 -3.41 5.35 -10.23
C HIS A 106 -3.63 6.72 -9.55
N ASN A 107 -4.88 7.04 -9.18
CA ASN A 107 -5.25 8.37 -8.68
C ASN A 107 -4.56 8.76 -7.37
N GLY A 108 -4.32 7.81 -6.48
CA GLY A 108 -3.55 8.06 -5.25
C GLY A 108 -2.10 8.44 -5.54
N LEU A 109 -1.46 7.74 -6.47
CA LEU A 109 -0.09 8.06 -6.90
C LEU A 109 -0.03 9.40 -7.64
N LYS A 110 -1.00 9.72 -8.50
CA LYS A 110 -1.09 11.06 -9.14
C LYS A 110 -1.13 12.18 -8.10
N SER A 111 -1.93 12.02 -7.05
CA SER A 111 -2.01 12.98 -5.95
C SER A 111 -0.68 13.14 -5.22
N ILE A 112 0.00 12.02 -4.92
CA ILE A 112 1.30 12.04 -4.26
C ILE A 112 2.36 12.66 -5.18
N ASP A 113 2.42 12.28 -6.45
CA ASP A 113 3.37 12.82 -7.43
C ASP A 113 3.26 14.35 -7.54
N SER A 114 2.04 14.88 -7.55
CA SER A 114 1.80 16.32 -7.70
C SER A 114 2.24 17.14 -6.49
N LEU A 115 2.21 16.57 -5.28
CA LEU A 115 2.50 17.29 -4.03
C LEU A 115 3.86 16.93 -3.41
N CYS A 116 4.34 15.69 -3.63
CA CYS A 116 5.50 15.14 -2.94
C CYS A 116 6.64 14.73 -3.89
N SER A 117 6.51 14.96 -5.20
CA SER A 117 7.32 14.36 -6.27
C SER A 117 7.11 12.86 -6.41
N ASN A 118 7.70 12.24 -7.44
CA ASN A 118 7.60 10.80 -7.71
C ASN A 118 8.84 10.00 -7.26
N SER A 119 9.71 10.61 -6.45
CA SER A 119 10.93 9.98 -5.93
C SER A 119 10.63 9.27 -4.60
N TYR A 120 9.99 8.10 -4.68
CA TYR A 120 9.67 7.25 -3.53
C TYR A 120 9.63 5.78 -3.93
N TYR A 121 9.75 4.91 -2.92
CA TYR A 121 9.63 3.47 -3.08
C TYR A 121 8.18 3.04 -3.18
N ARG A 122 7.91 1.97 -3.93
CA ARG A 122 6.59 1.37 -4.07
C ARG A 122 6.64 -0.14 -3.87
N LEU A 123 5.68 -0.64 -3.10
CA LEU A 123 5.26 -2.02 -3.09
C LEU A 123 3.93 -2.11 -3.87
N ARG A 124 3.96 -2.78 -5.01
CA ARG A 124 2.87 -2.87 -5.98
C ARG A 124 2.24 -4.25 -5.89
N VAL A 125 0.96 -4.30 -5.54
CA VAL A 125 0.19 -5.55 -5.40
C VAL A 125 -0.75 -5.70 -6.59
N GLY A 126 -0.58 -6.76 -7.34
CA GLY A 126 -1.41 -7.04 -8.51
C GLY A 126 -2.87 -7.31 -8.15
N ILE A 127 -3.77 -6.67 -8.88
CA ILE A 127 -5.22 -6.88 -8.75
C ILE A 127 -5.87 -7.31 -10.08
N SER A 128 -5.09 -7.54 -11.13
CA SER A 128 -5.52 -7.79 -12.51
C SER A 128 -6.34 -6.62 -13.10
N LYS A 129 -6.63 -6.71 -14.39
CA LYS A 129 -7.53 -5.79 -15.10
C LYS A 129 -8.95 -6.36 -15.10
N GLY A 130 -9.93 -5.47 -15.09
CA GLY A 130 -11.34 -5.82 -15.25
C GLY A 130 -11.99 -4.99 -16.34
N MET A 131 -13.27 -5.23 -16.59
CA MET A 131 -14.07 -4.41 -17.50
C MET A 131 -14.43 -3.10 -16.77
N GLY A 132 -13.83 -1.99 -17.25
CA GLY A 132 -13.96 -0.69 -16.59
C GLY A 132 -12.98 -0.54 -15.41
N VAL A 133 -12.09 0.48 -15.48
CA VAL A 133 -11.04 0.69 -14.47
C VAL A 133 -11.66 1.06 -13.11
N VAL A 134 -12.59 2.02 -13.09
CA VAL A 134 -13.19 2.55 -11.86
C VAL A 134 -14.00 1.45 -11.16
N GLU A 135 -14.86 0.77 -11.89
CA GLU A 135 -15.68 -0.34 -11.38
C GLU A 135 -14.82 -1.45 -10.81
N HIS A 136 -13.75 -1.80 -11.52
CA HIS A 136 -12.85 -2.88 -11.08
C HIS A 136 -12.13 -2.55 -9.77
N VAL A 137 -11.47 -1.40 -9.69
CA VAL A 137 -10.71 -1.03 -8.48
C VAL A 137 -11.61 -0.80 -7.26
N LEU A 138 -12.86 -0.36 -7.47
CA LEU A 138 -13.84 -0.18 -6.39
C LEU A 138 -14.66 -1.44 -6.09
N SER A 139 -14.45 -2.53 -6.81
CA SER A 139 -15.07 -3.82 -6.51
C SER A 139 -14.28 -4.60 -5.45
N LYS A 140 -14.98 -5.49 -4.75
CA LYS A 140 -14.35 -6.49 -3.87
C LYS A 140 -13.78 -7.65 -4.70
N PHE A 141 -12.86 -8.39 -4.11
CA PHE A 141 -12.40 -9.65 -4.70
C PHE A 141 -13.54 -10.67 -4.74
N HIS A 142 -13.59 -11.49 -5.78
CA HIS A 142 -14.54 -12.58 -5.86
C HIS A 142 -14.15 -13.72 -4.89
N LYS A 143 -15.10 -14.56 -4.52
CA LYS A 143 -14.85 -15.67 -3.58
C LYS A 143 -13.74 -16.62 -4.05
N ASN A 144 -13.65 -16.88 -5.34
CA ASN A 144 -12.60 -17.72 -5.93
C ASN A 144 -11.22 -17.05 -5.97
N GLU A 145 -11.15 -15.74 -5.83
CA GLU A 145 -9.90 -14.98 -5.74
C GLU A 145 -9.37 -14.86 -4.32
N GLU A 146 -10.25 -15.01 -3.30
CA GLU A 146 -9.89 -14.81 -1.89
C GLU A 146 -8.68 -15.61 -1.41
N PRO A 147 -8.53 -16.91 -1.74
CA PRO A 147 -7.34 -17.66 -1.31
C PRO A 147 -6.04 -17.05 -1.85
N LEU A 148 -6.01 -16.68 -3.14
CA LEU A 148 -4.84 -16.09 -3.77
C LEU A 148 -4.59 -14.65 -3.26
N LYS A 149 -5.65 -13.86 -3.07
CA LYS A 149 -5.56 -12.53 -2.45
C LYS A 149 -4.96 -12.63 -1.06
N ASN A 150 -5.45 -13.54 -0.22
CA ASN A 150 -4.94 -13.69 1.15
C ASN A 150 -3.46 -14.10 1.15
N ALA A 151 -3.07 -15.02 0.27
CA ALA A 151 -1.67 -15.44 0.15
C ALA A 151 -0.76 -14.30 -0.31
N VAL A 152 -1.16 -13.50 -1.30
CA VAL A 152 -0.34 -12.38 -1.80
C VAL A 152 -0.29 -11.21 -0.81
N PHE A 153 -1.36 -10.94 -0.07
CA PHE A 153 -1.36 -9.90 0.98
C PHE A 153 -0.47 -10.31 2.15
N GLU A 154 -0.49 -11.59 2.54
CA GLU A 154 0.43 -12.14 3.53
C GLU A 154 1.89 -12.01 3.07
N HIS A 155 2.17 -12.34 1.82
CA HIS A 155 3.50 -12.17 1.22
C HIS A 155 3.96 -10.70 1.23
N ALA A 156 3.09 -9.78 0.85
CA ALA A 156 3.37 -8.33 0.89
C ALA A 156 3.61 -7.83 2.32
N LYS A 157 2.81 -8.29 3.29
CA LYS A 157 3.02 -8.00 4.71
C LYS A 157 4.38 -8.50 5.20
N ASN A 158 4.78 -9.72 4.83
CA ASN A 158 6.09 -10.29 5.19
C ASN A 158 7.24 -9.50 4.56
N ALA A 159 7.07 -8.95 3.36
CA ALA A 159 8.05 -8.03 2.76
C ALA A 159 8.20 -6.75 3.59
N LEU A 160 7.09 -6.16 4.05
CA LEU A 160 7.14 -4.98 4.92
C LEU A 160 7.79 -5.27 6.28
N LYS A 161 7.51 -6.43 6.90
CA LYS A 161 8.19 -6.86 8.13
C LYS A 161 9.69 -6.96 7.92
N PHE A 162 10.12 -7.58 6.84
CA PHE A 162 11.54 -7.65 6.49
C PHE A 162 12.14 -6.25 6.31
N PHE A 163 11.44 -5.34 5.64
CA PHE A 163 11.91 -3.97 5.45
C PHE A 163 12.03 -3.20 6.77
N ILE A 164 11.08 -3.38 7.69
CA ILE A 164 11.13 -2.77 9.04
C ILE A 164 12.34 -3.26 9.83
N GLU A 165 12.77 -4.51 9.66
CA GLU A 165 13.93 -5.05 10.37
C GLU A 165 15.27 -4.73 9.67
N SER A 166 15.30 -4.76 8.34
CA SER A 166 16.53 -4.63 7.56
C SER A 166 16.88 -3.19 7.16
N HIS A 167 15.90 -2.31 7.06
CA HIS A 167 16.02 -0.96 6.45
C HIS A 167 16.61 -0.98 5.03
N ASP A 168 16.51 -2.10 4.33
CA ASP A 168 17.10 -2.31 3.01
C ASP A 168 16.01 -2.61 1.96
N PHE A 169 15.63 -1.57 1.21
CA PHE A 169 14.65 -1.70 0.13
C PHE A 169 15.11 -2.65 -0.98
N ASN A 170 16.39 -2.63 -1.33
CA ASN A 170 16.92 -3.47 -2.40
C ASN A 170 16.90 -4.95 -2.00
N ALA A 171 17.28 -5.24 -0.76
CA ALA A 171 17.18 -6.60 -0.21
C ALA A 171 15.72 -7.09 -0.16
N MET A 172 14.78 -6.24 0.28
CA MET A 172 13.34 -6.54 0.25
C MET A 172 12.88 -6.82 -1.19
N GLN A 173 13.21 -5.94 -2.14
CA GLN A 173 12.86 -6.12 -3.55
C GLN A 173 13.40 -7.43 -4.12
N ASN A 174 14.67 -7.75 -3.87
CA ASN A 174 15.30 -8.97 -4.37
C ASN A 174 14.65 -10.24 -3.79
N ARG A 175 14.31 -10.21 -2.50
CA ARG A 175 13.77 -11.37 -1.78
C ARG A 175 12.29 -11.61 -2.07
N PHE A 176 11.48 -10.56 -2.20
CA PHE A 176 10.02 -10.65 -2.22
C PHE A 176 9.36 -10.34 -3.57
N THR A 177 10.13 -10.05 -4.63
CA THR A 177 9.56 -9.89 -5.96
C THR A 177 8.97 -11.19 -6.46
N LEU A 178 7.67 -11.16 -6.79
CA LEU A 178 6.96 -12.24 -7.45
C LEU A 178 6.70 -11.85 -8.91
N LYS A 179 7.38 -12.51 -9.83
CA LYS A 179 7.22 -12.25 -11.29
C LYS A 179 6.01 -12.96 -11.88
N LYS A 180 5.54 -14.01 -11.21
CA LYS A 180 4.35 -14.81 -11.57
C LYS A 180 3.45 -14.92 -10.34
N PRO A 181 2.13 -15.15 -10.52
CA PRO A 181 1.24 -15.37 -9.40
C PRO A 181 1.71 -16.50 -8.47
N LEU A 182 1.50 -16.31 -7.18
CA LEU A 182 1.73 -17.34 -6.17
C LEU A 182 0.92 -18.60 -6.54
N LYS A 183 1.53 -19.75 -6.35
CA LYS A 183 0.80 -21.02 -6.40
C LYS A 183 0.22 -21.27 -5.02
N ILE A 184 -1.10 -21.43 -4.95
CA ILE A 184 -1.80 -21.92 -3.77
C ILE A 184 -2.05 -23.40 -3.93
N GLU A 185 -1.65 -24.20 -2.96
CA GLU A 185 -2.01 -25.61 -2.90
C GLU A 185 -3.53 -25.69 -2.67
N SER A 186 -4.19 -26.47 -3.53
CA SER A 186 -5.63 -26.75 -3.48
C SER A 186 -5.98 -27.69 -2.31
#